data_43fdde87c118bd5b54e9459faea3bdaa
#
_entry.id   43fdde87c118bd5b54e9459faea3bdaa
#
_cell.length_a   1.000
_cell.length_b   1.000
_cell.length_c   1.000
_cell.angle_alpha   90.00
_cell.angle_beta   90.00
_cell.angle_gamma   90.00
#
_symmetry.space_group_name_H-M   'P 1'
#
loop_
_entity.id
_entity.type
_entity.pdbx_description
1 polymer ?
#
loop_
_entity_poly.entity_id
_entity_poly.type
_entity_poly.pdbx_seq_one_letter_code
_entity_poly.pdbx_strand_id
1 'polypeptide(L)'
;MTSQIIRPYGDTTGDGRVQVSFTLPVPFGTLAERARAEGAALQLAAKMGLEPAMVVHAKGMGPDFTFCIVYGRVSHLVDLSQVTVTEREFPMLSSPEINRRIRGALGRKLVVVGACIGTDAHTVGIDAILNVKGHAGEKGLEYYREMRIVNLGAQVDVADLVARSRAERADAVLVSQVVTQRDVHLSNAREMAAAFGAAGPGRPLLVVGGPRFDPSAAAALGVDKIFGKGTSPGEVASYLVHALAPERGGSAAAPDPVSADVPDPVSAAAHRVTAGGTA
;
A
#
# COMPACT_ATOMS: atom_id res chain seq x y z
N MET A 1 -13.41 26.12 13.21
CA MET A 1 -12.89 24.74 13.47
C MET A 1 -11.94 24.83 14.65
N THR A 2 -12.16 24.06 15.70
CA THR A 2 -11.30 24.06 16.88
C THR A 2 -9.96 23.43 16.48
N SER A 3 -8.85 24.16 16.67
CA SER A 3 -7.50 23.65 16.41
C SER A 3 -7.26 22.40 17.28
N GLN A 4 -7.00 21.26 16.64
CA GLN A 4 -6.69 20.01 17.34
C GLN A 4 -5.19 19.74 17.22
N ILE A 5 -4.43 20.17 18.21
CA ILE A 5 -3.00 19.97 18.27
C ILE A 5 -2.72 18.58 18.84
N ILE A 6 -1.96 17.78 18.11
CA ILE A 6 -1.53 16.44 18.50
C ILE A 6 -0.02 16.37 18.70
N ARG A 7 0.38 15.47 19.59
CA ARG A 7 1.76 15.04 19.78
C ARG A 7 1.80 13.51 19.79
N PRO A 8 2.94 12.89 19.47
CA PRO A 8 3.08 11.44 19.60
C PRO A 8 2.75 10.97 21.01
N TYR A 9 1.99 9.90 21.11
CA TYR A 9 1.69 9.24 22.39
C TYR A 9 2.95 8.59 22.98
N GLY A 10 3.88 8.18 22.16
CA GLY A 10 5.05 7.38 22.48
C GLY A 10 4.82 5.91 22.09
N ASP A 11 5.68 5.03 22.59
CA ASP A 11 5.56 3.61 22.31
C ASP A 11 4.51 2.90 23.21
N THR A 12 4.83 2.67 24.49
CA THR A 12 3.96 1.92 25.41
C THR A 12 3.53 2.70 26.64
N THR A 13 4.20 3.79 26.97
CA THR A 13 4.03 4.49 28.25
C THR A 13 3.20 5.77 28.14
N GLY A 14 2.93 6.24 26.94
CA GLY A 14 2.19 7.49 26.73
C GLY A 14 2.95 8.75 27.14
N ASP A 15 4.27 8.65 27.33
CA ASP A 15 5.12 9.76 27.78
C ASP A 15 5.63 10.66 26.64
N GLY A 16 5.22 10.36 25.39
CA GLY A 16 5.62 11.10 24.19
C GLY A 16 7.03 10.80 23.71
N ARG A 17 7.69 9.79 24.26
CA ARG A 17 9.00 9.35 23.78
C ARG A 17 8.86 8.48 22.57
N VAL A 18 9.74 8.70 21.58
CA VAL A 18 9.85 7.90 20.37
C VAL A 18 11.26 7.37 20.23
N GLN A 19 11.39 6.23 19.56
CA GLN A 19 12.67 5.64 19.23
C GLN A 19 13.04 5.99 17.80
N VAL A 20 14.30 6.40 17.59
CA VAL A 20 14.91 6.52 16.27
C VAL A 20 16.22 5.76 16.24
N SER A 21 16.62 5.28 15.07
CA SER A 21 17.91 4.62 14.90
C SER A 21 18.66 5.20 13.71
N PHE A 22 19.98 5.30 13.87
CA PHE A 22 20.89 5.81 12.85
C PHE A 22 22.06 4.86 12.65
N THR A 23 22.55 4.77 11.40
CA THR A 23 23.91 4.30 11.12
C THR A 23 24.73 5.50 10.68
N LEU A 24 25.67 5.88 11.51
CA LEU A 24 26.52 7.06 11.29
C LEU A 24 27.89 6.64 10.76
N PRO A 25 28.49 7.36 9.78
CA PRO A 25 29.85 7.09 9.30
C PRO A 25 30.89 7.65 10.31
N VAL A 26 30.93 7.05 11.48
CA VAL A 26 31.81 7.40 12.58
C VAL A 26 32.38 6.10 13.17
N PRO A 27 33.70 5.95 13.33
CA PRO A 27 34.31 4.82 14.03
C PRO A 27 33.86 4.66 15.47
N PHE A 28 33.99 3.45 16.02
CA PHE A 28 33.55 3.11 17.39
C PHE A 28 34.59 2.31 18.19
N GLY A 29 35.86 2.32 17.77
CA GLY A 29 36.92 1.48 18.37
C GLY A 29 37.43 2.03 19.71
N THR A 30 37.69 3.32 19.79
CA THR A 30 38.24 4.01 20.97
C THR A 30 37.15 4.70 21.81
N LEU A 31 37.46 5.01 23.07
CA LEU A 31 36.56 5.80 23.92
C LEU A 31 36.20 7.17 23.33
N ALA A 32 37.16 7.83 22.71
CA ALA A 32 36.93 9.12 22.05
C ALA A 32 36.02 9.01 20.82
N GLU A 33 36.15 7.96 20.03
CA GLU A 33 35.28 7.68 18.90
C GLU A 33 33.85 7.37 19.34
N ARG A 34 33.69 6.56 20.39
CA ARG A 34 32.39 6.27 21.00
C ARG A 34 31.68 7.53 21.45
N ALA A 35 32.35 8.36 22.23
CA ALA A 35 31.81 9.65 22.72
C ALA A 35 31.41 10.56 21.54
N ARG A 36 32.20 10.58 20.47
CA ARG A 36 31.91 11.35 19.24
C ARG A 36 30.69 10.80 18.51
N ALA A 37 30.55 9.48 18.35
CA ALA A 37 29.42 8.84 17.70
C ALA A 37 28.11 9.07 18.48
N GLU A 38 28.15 8.89 19.79
CA GLU A 38 26.99 9.15 20.66
C GLU A 38 26.59 10.63 20.66
N GLY A 39 27.58 11.54 20.74
CA GLY A 39 27.34 12.98 20.65
C GLY A 39 26.75 13.40 19.31
N ALA A 40 27.22 12.80 18.21
CA ALA A 40 26.66 13.04 16.88
C ALA A 40 25.20 12.54 16.77
N ALA A 41 24.90 11.36 17.33
CA ALA A 41 23.56 10.84 17.37
C ALA A 41 22.60 11.73 18.18
N LEU A 42 23.02 12.24 19.33
CA LEU A 42 22.24 13.19 20.14
C LEU A 42 22.01 14.52 19.41
N GLN A 43 23.04 15.08 18.77
CA GLN A 43 22.88 16.31 18.00
C GLN A 43 21.94 16.13 16.81
N LEU A 44 21.99 14.97 16.13
CA LEU A 44 21.07 14.66 15.04
C LEU A 44 19.64 14.55 15.55
N ALA A 45 19.42 13.84 16.67
CA ALA A 45 18.12 13.71 17.30
C ALA A 45 17.54 15.09 17.70
N ALA A 46 18.36 15.96 18.30
CA ALA A 46 17.95 17.31 18.65
C ALA A 46 17.54 18.13 17.41
N LYS A 47 18.31 18.06 16.31
CA LYS A 47 17.94 18.71 15.02
C LYS A 47 16.64 18.15 14.42
N MET A 48 16.27 16.91 14.75
CA MET A 48 14.99 16.30 14.37
C MET A 48 13.84 16.66 15.33
N GLY A 49 14.09 17.49 16.33
CA GLY A 49 13.08 17.88 17.30
C GLY A 49 12.83 16.86 18.41
N LEU A 50 13.82 16.03 18.72
CA LEU A 50 13.76 15.05 19.81
C LEU A 50 14.54 15.59 21.02
N GLU A 51 13.86 16.29 21.93
CA GLU A 51 14.47 16.88 23.14
C GLU A 51 13.57 16.71 24.38
N PRO A 52 14.11 16.23 25.51
CA PRO A 52 15.46 15.68 25.69
C PRO A 52 15.60 14.31 25.02
N ALA A 53 16.82 14.01 24.55
CA ALA A 53 17.16 12.72 23.93
C ALA A 53 18.28 12.01 24.70
N MET A 54 18.31 10.66 24.60
CA MET A 54 19.36 9.82 25.16
C MET A 54 19.72 8.69 24.17
N VAL A 55 21.01 8.37 24.09
CA VAL A 55 21.46 7.16 23.39
C VAL A 55 21.25 5.97 24.33
N VAL A 56 20.43 5.00 23.92
CA VAL A 56 20.15 3.80 24.72
C VAL A 56 20.96 2.60 24.23
N HIS A 57 21.47 2.67 23.02
CA HIS A 57 22.36 1.66 22.46
C HIS A 57 23.27 2.28 21.41
N ALA A 58 24.55 1.89 21.43
CA ALA A 58 25.50 2.20 20.37
C ALA A 58 26.43 0.99 20.14
N LYS A 59 26.68 0.67 18.86
CA LYS A 59 27.50 -0.48 18.46
C LYS A 59 28.24 -0.17 17.16
N GLY A 60 29.54 -0.53 17.12
CA GLY A 60 30.32 -0.48 15.91
C GLY A 60 29.83 -1.46 14.84
N MET A 61 29.74 -0.98 13.61
CA MET A 61 29.35 -1.72 12.41
C MET A 61 30.53 -1.72 11.43
N GLY A 62 31.56 -2.55 11.75
CA GLY A 62 32.83 -2.49 11.04
C GLY A 62 33.73 -1.33 11.50
N PRO A 63 34.79 -1.00 10.75
CA PRO A 63 35.80 0.00 11.17
C PRO A 63 35.26 1.43 11.15
N ASP A 64 34.35 1.77 10.25
CA ASP A 64 34.03 3.16 9.91
C ASP A 64 32.61 3.59 10.27
N PHE A 65 31.76 2.67 10.81
CA PHE A 65 30.35 2.96 11.06
C PHE A 65 29.94 2.61 12.48
N THR A 66 29.02 3.40 13.02
CA THR A 66 28.35 3.15 14.30
C THR A 66 26.84 3.14 14.11
N PHE A 67 26.20 2.09 14.59
CA PHE A 67 24.74 2.03 14.77
C PHE A 67 24.36 2.56 16.15
N CYS A 68 23.41 3.49 16.19
CA CYS A 68 22.88 4.08 17.41
C CYS A 68 21.36 3.95 17.46
N ILE A 69 20.85 3.67 18.66
CA ILE A 69 19.43 3.79 19.00
C ILE A 69 19.29 4.94 19.99
N VAL A 70 18.42 5.88 19.67
CA VAL A 70 18.17 7.08 20.47
C VAL A 70 16.69 7.14 20.85
N TYR A 71 16.40 7.34 22.10
CA TYR A 71 15.08 7.73 22.60
C TYR A 71 15.04 9.23 22.82
N GLY A 72 13.95 9.84 22.40
CA GLY A 72 13.75 11.28 22.63
C GLY A 72 12.29 11.67 22.68
N ARG A 73 11.98 12.77 23.34
CA ARG A 73 10.63 13.32 23.36
C ARG A 73 10.46 14.26 22.17
N VAL A 74 9.38 14.08 21.40
CA VAL A 74 9.07 14.95 20.26
C VAL A 74 8.66 16.34 20.79
N SER A 75 9.39 17.37 20.37
CA SER A 75 9.10 18.77 20.70
C SER A 75 8.10 19.41 19.74
N HIS A 76 8.02 18.91 18.51
CA HIS A 76 7.10 19.42 17.49
C HIS A 76 5.69 18.88 17.66
N LEU A 77 4.73 19.76 17.42
CA LEU A 77 3.30 19.46 17.48
C LEU A 77 2.72 19.55 16.08
N VAL A 78 1.68 18.76 15.80
CA VAL A 78 0.95 18.79 14.54
C VAL A 78 -0.46 19.32 14.79
N ASP A 79 -0.83 20.38 14.09
CA ASP A 79 -2.20 20.87 14.06
C ASP A 79 -2.96 20.12 12.96
N LEU A 80 -3.90 19.25 13.34
CA LEU A 80 -4.69 18.46 12.40
C LEU A 80 -5.50 19.33 11.44
N SER A 81 -5.82 20.57 11.82
CA SER A 81 -6.54 21.49 10.92
C SER A 81 -5.69 21.95 9.73
N GLN A 82 -4.35 21.85 9.85
CA GLN A 82 -3.39 22.19 8.80
C GLN A 82 -2.96 20.97 7.96
N VAL A 83 -3.39 19.77 8.35
CA VAL A 83 -3.06 18.55 7.60
C VAL A 83 -3.92 18.50 6.33
N THR A 84 -3.25 18.65 5.19
CA THR A 84 -3.90 18.46 3.89
C THR A 84 -4.05 16.96 3.63
N VAL A 85 -5.27 16.49 3.59
CA VAL A 85 -5.59 15.11 3.19
C VAL A 85 -6.04 15.16 1.73
N THR A 86 -5.38 14.38 0.89
CA THR A 86 -5.88 14.15 -0.47
C THR A 86 -7.13 13.29 -0.34
N GLU A 87 -8.30 13.88 -0.61
CA GLU A 87 -9.54 13.11 -0.63
C GLU A 87 -9.47 12.03 -1.70
N ARG A 88 -9.90 10.83 -1.35
CA ARG A 88 -9.99 9.73 -2.32
C ARG A 88 -11.18 9.99 -3.24
N GLU A 89 -10.99 9.76 -4.52
CA GLU A 89 -12.04 9.90 -5.54
C GLU A 89 -13.21 8.92 -5.34
N PHE A 90 -13.02 7.88 -4.51
CA PHE A 90 -14.00 6.83 -4.23
C PHE A 90 -13.82 6.29 -2.81
N PRO A 91 -14.91 5.80 -2.19
CA PRO A 91 -14.84 5.24 -0.84
C PRO A 91 -14.09 3.90 -0.82
N MET A 92 -13.34 3.65 0.26
CA MET A 92 -12.79 2.32 0.53
C MET A 92 -13.90 1.41 1.04
N LEU A 93 -14.01 0.24 0.44
CA LEU A 93 -15.03 -0.76 0.75
C LEU A 93 -14.40 -1.98 1.40
N SER A 94 -15.10 -2.54 2.36
CA SER A 94 -14.75 -3.85 2.92
C SER A 94 -15.03 -4.98 1.93
N SER A 95 -14.35 -6.12 2.10
CA SER A 95 -14.56 -7.29 1.23
C SER A 95 -16.04 -7.77 1.18
N PRO A 96 -16.80 -7.81 2.29
CA PRO A 96 -18.22 -8.12 2.22
C PRO A 96 -19.02 -7.10 1.40
N GLU A 97 -18.73 -5.81 1.51
CA GLU A 97 -19.40 -4.76 0.74
C GLU A 97 -19.11 -4.87 -0.75
N ILE A 98 -17.85 -5.09 -1.12
CA ILE A 98 -17.43 -5.33 -2.50
C ILE A 98 -18.22 -6.48 -3.10
N ASN A 99 -18.23 -7.64 -2.43
CA ASN A 99 -18.98 -8.80 -2.92
C ASN A 99 -20.48 -8.53 -3.03
N ARG A 100 -21.09 -7.85 -2.06
CA ARG A 100 -22.51 -7.48 -2.08
C ARG A 100 -22.84 -6.56 -3.26
N ARG A 101 -22.03 -5.52 -3.50
CA ARG A 101 -22.24 -4.58 -4.61
C ARG A 101 -22.11 -5.24 -5.96
N ILE A 102 -21.07 -6.06 -6.18
CA ILE A 102 -20.90 -6.79 -7.45
C ILE A 102 -22.12 -7.67 -7.71
N ARG A 103 -22.56 -8.48 -6.73
CA ARG A 103 -23.71 -9.35 -6.87
C ARG A 103 -25.00 -8.57 -7.17
N GLY A 104 -25.24 -7.49 -6.46
CA GLY A 104 -26.44 -6.67 -6.60
C GLY A 104 -26.50 -5.91 -7.93
N ALA A 105 -25.36 -5.40 -8.41
CA ALA A 105 -25.30 -4.58 -9.62
C ALA A 105 -25.20 -5.43 -10.90
N LEU A 106 -24.35 -6.46 -10.89
CA LEU A 106 -24.03 -7.24 -12.09
C LEU A 106 -24.80 -8.55 -12.20
N GLY A 107 -25.24 -9.14 -11.07
CA GLY A 107 -25.88 -10.46 -11.05
C GLY A 107 -24.96 -11.61 -11.49
N ARG A 108 -23.69 -11.34 -11.69
CA ARG A 108 -22.63 -12.27 -12.08
C ARG A 108 -21.29 -11.82 -11.48
N LYS A 109 -20.28 -12.68 -11.57
CA LYS A 109 -18.93 -12.29 -11.17
C LYS A 109 -18.38 -11.18 -12.06
N LEU A 110 -17.69 -10.23 -11.44
CA LEU A 110 -16.90 -9.23 -12.14
C LEU A 110 -15.62 -9.88 -12.65
N VAL A 111 -15.35 -9.78 -13.94
CA VAL A 111 -14.21 -10.43 -14.60
C VAL A 111 -13.09 -9.43 -14.80
N VAL A 112 -11.94 -9.77 -14.24
CA VAL A 112 -10.72 -8.95 -14.32
C VAL A 112 -9.63 -9.73 -15.03
N VAL A 113 -9.06 -9.15 -16.08
CA VAL A 113 -7.88 -9.67 -16.77
C VAL A 113 -6.68 -8.83 -16.37
N GLY A 114 -5.58 -9.47 -15.97
CA GLY A 114 -4.36 -8.77 -15.58
C GLY A 114 -3.15 -9.25 -16.37
N ALA A 115 -2.21 -8.35 -16.67
CA ALA A 115 -0.99 -8.64 -17.42
C ALA A 115 0.14 -7.63 -17.16
N CYS A 116 1.37 -8.03 -17.48
CA CYS A 116 2.44 -7.12 -17.83
C CYS A 116 2.65 -7.18 -19.35
N ILE A 117 2.58 -6.03 -20.04
CA ILE A 117 2.56 -5.98 -21.52
C ILE A 117 3.93 -5.62 -22.11
N GLY A 118 4.09 -5.92 -23.40
CA GLY A 118 5.31 -5.67 -24.16
C GLY A 118 6.49 -6.48 -23.63
N THR A 119 7.62 -5.83 -23.42
CA THR A 119 8.85 -6.49 -22.94
C THR A 119 8.97 -6.59 -21.42
N ASP A 120 7.93 -6.19 -20.67
CA ASP A 120 7.98 -6.18 -19.21
C ASP A 120 7.77 -7.57 -18.63
N ALA A 121 8.83 -8.12 -18.02
CA ALA A 121 8.84 -9.42 -17.35
C ALA A 121 8.55 -9.36 -15.84
N HIS A 122 8.28 -8.16 -15.27
CA HIS A 122 8.17 -7.95 -13.83
C HIS A 122 6.75 -8.15 -13.33
N THR A 123 6.38 -9.37 -12.98
CA THR A 123 5.01 -9.70 -12.50
C THR A 123 4.74 -9.30 -11.05
N VAL A 124 5.75 -8.96 -10.25
CA VAL A 124 5.59 -8.69 -8.81
C VAL A 124 4.49 -7.67 -8.54
N GLY A 125 4.38 -6.60 -9.34
CA GLY A 125 3.36 -5.57 -9.17
C GLY A 125 1.96 -6.08 -9.44
N ILE A 126 1.76 -6.79 -10.57
CA ILE A 126 0.44 -7.33 -10.93
C ILE A 126 0.04 -8.47 -9.99
N ASP A 127 0.98 -9.34 -9.61
CA ASP A 127 0.73 -10.44 -8.69
C ASP A 127 0.38 -9.94 -7.29
N ALA A 128 0.98 -8.85 -6.83
CA ALA A 128 0.65 -8.22 -5.55
C ALA A 128 -0.82 -7.76 -5.49
N ILE A 129 -1.39 -7.34 -6.62
CA ILE A 129 -2.79 -6.92 -6.73
C ILE A 129 -3.72 -8.11 -6.95
N LEU A 130 -3.37 -9.02 -7.86
CA LEU A 130 -4.28 -10.09 -8.29
C LEU A 130 -4.28 -11.29 -7.35
N ASN A 131 -3.10 -11.79 -6.98
CA ASN A 131 -2.94 -13.05 -6.26
C ASN A 131 -3.58 -13.00 -4.87
N VAL A 132 -4.22 -14.10 -4.47
CA VAL A 132 -4.89 -14.23 -3.16
C VAL A 132 -4.02 -13.88 -1.96
N LYS A 133 -2.70 -14.04 -2.06
CA LYS A 133 -1.75 -13.64 -0.99
C LYS A 133 -1.79 -12.13 -0.76
N GLY A 134 -1.92 -11.35 -1.83
CA GLY A 134 -1.95 -9.90 -1.78
C GLY A 134 -0.61 -9.27 -1.36
N HIS A 135 -0.70 -8.08 -0.78
CA HIS A 135 0.46 -7.28 -0.38
C HIS A 135 0.16 -6.48 0.90
N ALA A 136 1.19 -6.23 1.71
CA ALA A 136 1.10 -5.38 2.93
C ALA A 136 -0.04 -5.76 3.90
N GLY A 137 -0.34 -7.06 4.04
CA GLY A 137 -1.39 -7.57 4.93
C GLY A 137 -2.79 -7.59 4.30
N GLU A 138 -2.98 -6.99 3.13
CA GLU A 138 -4.24 -7.05 2.39
C GLU A 138 -4.25 -8.22 1.39
N LYS A 139 -5.43 -8.82 1.21
CA LYS A 139 -5.65 -9.90 0.23
C LYS A 139 -5.84 -9.33 -1.16
N GLY A 140 -5.30 -10.02 -2.18
CA GLY A 140 -5.47 -9.65 -3.58
C GLY A 140 -6.87 -9.95 -4.14
N LEU A 141 -7.10 -9.55 -5.39
CA LEU A 141 -8.43 -9.61 -6.00
C LEU A 141 -9.02 -11.03 -6.08
N GLU A 142 -8.20 -12.07 -6.17
CA GLU A 142 -8.65 -13.47 -6.13
C GLU A 142 -9.36 -13.86 -4.83
N TYR A 143 -9.15 -13.11 -3.75
CA TYR A 143 -9.83 -13.33 -2.46
C TYR A 143 -11.32 -13.00 -2.52
N TYR A 144 -11.73 -12.09 -3.41
CA TYR A 144 -13.11 -11.62 -3.48
C TYR A 144 -13.98 -12.64 -4.25
N ARG A 145 -14.97 -13.22 -3.58
CA ARG A 145 -15.81 -14.33 -4.11
C ARG A 145 -16.54 -13.96 -5.41
N GLU A 146 -16.92 -12.70 -5.54
CA GLU A 146 -17.68 -12.20 -6.68
C GLU A 146 -16.77 -11.66 -7.79
N MET A 147 -15.45 -11.82 -7.69
CA MET A 147 -14.50 -11.54 -8.75
C MET A 147 -13.99 -12.85 -9.40
N ARG A 148 -13.73 -12.79 -10.69
CA ARG A 148 -13.03 -13.82 -11.46
C ARG A 148 -11.79 -13.21 -12.08
N ILE A 149 -10.65 -13.67 -11.66
CA ILE A 149 -9.36 -13.13 -12.07
C ILE A 149 -8.74 -14.03 -13.12
N VAL A 150 -8.23 -13.45 -14.20
CA VAL A 150 -7.47 -14.10 -15.26
C VAL A 150 -6.12 -13.41 -15.35
N ASN A 151 -5.10 -14.01 -14.77
CA ASN A 151 -3.74 -13.50 -14.83
C ASN A 151 -3.03 -14.08 -16.06
N LEU A 152 -2.65 -13.23 -17.00
CA LEU A 152 -1.94 -13.62 -18.22
C LEU A 152 -0.42 -13.62 -18.04
N GLY A 153 0.10 -13.14 -16.91
CA GLY A 153 1.53 -13.10 -16.62
C GLY A 153 2.25 -11.93 -17.29
N ALA A 154 3.48 -12.18 -17.72
CA ALA A 154 4.39 -11.19 -18.25
C ALA A 154 4.54 -11.25 -19.76
N GLN A 155 5.07 -10.17 -20.34
CA GLN A 155 5.43 -10.05 -21.76
C GLN A 155 4.27 -10.39 -22.72
N VAL A 156 3.07 -9.98 -22.34
CA VAL A 156 1.86 -10.21 -23.15
C VAL A 156 1.78 -9.16 -24.26
N ASP A 157 1.60 -9.61 -25.49
CA ASP A 157 1.35 -8.71 -26.59
C ASP A 157 -0.01 -8.03 -26.46
N VAL A 158 -0.10 -6.76 -26.87
CA VAL A 158 -1.33 -5.97 -26.77
C VAL A 158 -2.48 -6.65 -27.55
N ALA A 159 -2.19 -7.23 -28.73
CA ALA A 159 -3.19 -7.94 -29.51
C ALA A 159 -3.74 -9.18 -28.76
N ASP A 160 -2.87 -9.93 -28.11
CA ASP A 160 -3.26 -11.09 -27.30
C ASP A 160 -4.05 -10.68 -26.07
N LEU A 161 -3.65 -9.59 -25.41
CA LEU A 161 -4.40 -9.01 -24.29
C LEU A 161 -5.82 -8.66 -24.71
N VAL A 162 -6.00 -7.97 -25.85
CA VAL A 162 -7.32 -7.62 -26.40
C VAL A 162 -8.14 -8.86 -26.71
N ALA A 163 -7.53 -9.85 -27.40
CA ALA A 163 -8.21 -11.09 -27.79
C ALA A 163 -8.66 -11.88 -26.55
N ARG A 164 -7.79 -12.04 -25.56
CA ARG A 164 -8.09 -12.73 -24.30
C ARG A 164 -9.16 -11.99 -23.49
N SER A 165 -9.04 -10.68 -23.37
CA SER A 165 -10.03 -9.88 -22.64
C SER A 165 -11.44 -10.00 -23.23
N ARG A 166 -11.54 -10.07 -24.56
CA ARG A 166 -12.81 -10.32 -25.27
C ARG A 166 -13.35 -11.72 -25.04
N ALA A 167 -12.49 -12.74 -25.20
CA ALA A 167 -12.87 -14.14 -24.98
C ALA A 167 -13.41 -14.37 -23.56
N GLU A 168 -12.78 -13.74 -22.57
CA GLU A 168 -13.16 -13.81 -21.16
C GLU A 168 -14.33 -12.89 -20.80
N ARG A 169 -14.77 -12.02 -21.71
CA ARG A 169 -15.76 -10.95 -21.45
C ARG A 169 -15.35 -10.11 -20.23
N ALA A 170 -14.10 -9.63 -20.27
CA ALA A 170 -13.53 -8.85 -19.18
C ALA A 170 -14.32 -7.56 -18.93
N ASP A 171 -14.62 -7.27 -17.69
CA ASP A 171 -15.18 -6.00 -17.24
C ASP A 171 -14.07 -4.97 -17.01
N ALA A 172 -12.89 -5.44 -16.59
CA ALA A 172 -11.71 -4.60 -16.40
C ALA A 172 -10.44 -5.31 -16.86
N VAL A 173 -9.49 -4.52 -17.33
CA VAL A 173 -8.12 -4.93 -17.66
C VAL A 173 -7.16 -4.14 -16.80
N LEU A 174 -6.32 -4.84 -16.05
CA LEU A 174 -5.29 -4.29 -15.20
C LEU A 174 -3.92 -4.59 -15.81
N VAL A 175 -3.13 -3.55 -16.06
CA VAL A 175 -1.79 -3.69 -16.60
C VAL A 175 -0.76 -3.09 -15.64
N SER A 176 0.25 -3.87 -15.30
CA SER A 176 1.39 -3.39 -14.52
C SER A 176 2.61 -3.23 -15.42
N GLN A 177 3.31 -2.10 -15.28
CA GLN A 177 4.57 -1.86 -15.97
C GLN A 177 5.61 -1.23 -15.05
N VAL A 178 6.78 -1.86 -14.99
CA VAL A 178 7.96 -1.43 -14.22
C VAL A 178 9.07 -0.94 -15.15
N VAL A 179 9.18 -1.49 -16.36
CA VAL A 179 10.15 -1.06 -17.37
C VAL A 179 9.76 0.29 -17.93
N THR A 180 10.59 1.30 -17.70
CA THR A 180 10.30 2.70 -18.06
C THR A 180 11.36 3.36 -18.92
N GLN A 181 12.34 2.58 -19.39
CA GLN A 181 13.39 3.10 -20.27
C GLN A 181 12.78 3.73 -21.52
N ARG A 182 13.22 4.96 -21.85
CA ARG A 182 12.72 5.73 -23.00
C ARG A 182 11.19 5.89 -23.00
N ASP A 183 10.56 5.98 -21.82
CA ASP A 183 9.12 6.13 -21.64
C ASP A 183 8.27 5.03 -22.31
N VAL A 184 8.84 3.82 -22.49
CA VAL A 184 8.15 2.69 -23.12
C VAL A 184 6.81 2.34 -22.43
N HIS A 185 6.71 2.53 -21.11
CA HIS A 185 5.47 2.32 -20.36
C HIS A 185 4.35 3.24 -20.80
N LEU A 186 4.65 4.49 -21.19
CA LEU A 186 3.66 5.44 -21.69
C LEU A 186 3.22 5.08 -23.12
N SER A 187 4.17 4.67 -23.99
CA SER A 187 3.83 4.23 -25.35
C SER A 187 3.00 2.95 -25.34
N ASN A 188 3.36 1.97 -24.52
CA ASN A 188 2.60 0.73 -24.36
C ASN A 188 1.18 0.98 -23.84
N ALA A 189 1.03 1.88 -22.86
CA ALA A 189 -0.30 2.24 -22.34
C ALA A 189 -1.19 2.89 -23.41
N ARG A 190 -0.63 3.81 -24.23
CA ARG A 190 -1.36 4.42 -25.36
C ARG A 190 -1.71 3.39 -26.44
N GLU A 191 -0.79 2.53 -26.80
CA GLU A 191 -1.03 1.46 -27.77
C GLU A 191 -2.16 0.53 -27.31
N MET A 192 -2.11 0.11 -26.05
CA MET A 192 -3.17 -0.68 -25.43
C MET A 192 -4.52 0.04 -25.48
N ALA A 193 -4.56 1.30 -25.06
CA ALA A 193 -5.80 2.09 -25.06
C ALA A 193 -6.36 2.25 -26.47
N ALA A 194 -5.51 2.51 -27.46
CA ALA A 194 -5.91 2.59 -28.86
C ALA A 194 -6.45 1.25 -29.41
N ALA A 195 -5.81 0.13 -29.08
CA ALA A 195 -6.24 -1.21 -29.49
C ALA A 195 -7.61 -1.58 -28.90
N PHE A 196 -7.85 -1.26 -27.62
CA PHE A 196 -9.17 -1.46 -27.02
C PHE A 196 -10.22 -0.47 -27.56
N GLY A 197 -9.84 0.76 -27.88
CA GLY A 197 -10.71 1.73 -28.54
C GLY A 197 -11.16 1.30 -29.94
N ALA A 198 -10.23 0.79 -30.74
CA ALA A 198 -10.51 0.22 -32.07
C ALA A 198 -11.39 -1.03 -32.00
N ALA A 199 -11.43 -1.68 -30.87
CA ALA A 199 -12.22 -2.88 -30.63
C ALA A 199 -13.74 -2.61 -30.58
N GLY A 200 -14.19 -1.35 -30.58
CA GLY A 200 -15.58 -0.96 -30.61
C GLY A 200 -16.21 -0.66 -29.25
N PRO A 201 -17.51 -0.33 -29.22
CA PRO A 201 -18.20 0.01 -27.99
C PRO A 201 -18.25 -1.16 -27.01
N GLY A 202 -18.20 -0.85 -25.70
CA GLY A 202 -18.21 -1.85 -24.63
C GLY A 202 -16.84 -2.40 -24.28
N ARG A 203 -15.76 -1.61 -24.49
CA ARG A 203 -14.43 -1.95 -24.00
C ARG A 203 -14.44 -2.11 -22.48
N PRO A 204 -13.59 -2.99 -21.92
CA PRO A 204 -13.42 -3.08 -20.49
C PRO A 204 -12.84 -1.79 -19.90
N LEU A 205 -12.99 -1.62 -18.59
CA LEU A 205 -12.30 -0.56 -17.83
C LEU A 205 -10.79 -0.79 -17.92
N LEU A 206 -10.02 0.20 -18.38
CA LEU A 206 -8.58 0.10 -18.54
C LEU A 206 -7.85 0.75 -17.36
N VAL A 207 -7.13 -0.05 -16.61
CA VAL A 207 -6.38 0.38 -15.44
C VAL A 207 -4.91 0.07 -15.64
N VAL A 208 -4.03 1.04 -15.44
CA VAL A 208 -2.59 0.81 -15.44
C VAL A 208 -1.98 1.10 -14.08
N GLY A 209 -0.93 0.37 -13.74
CA GLY A 209 -0.20 0.54 -12.50
C GLY A 209 1.30 0.45 -12.71
N GLY A 210 2.03 1.11 -11.82
CA GLY A 210 3.48 1.07 -11.82
C GLY A 210 4.13 2.25 -11.11
N PRO A 211 5.40 2.12 -10.69
CA PRO A 211 6.04 3.09 -9.80
C PRO A 211 6.35 4.44 -10.46
N ARG A 212 6.27 4.53 -11.78
CA ARG A 212 6.62 5.72 -12.56
C ARG A 212 5.45 6.33 -13.34
N PHE A 213 4.27 5.80 -13.21
CA PHE A 213 3.08 6.44 -13.75
C PHE A 213 2.65 7.63 -12.89
N ASP A 214 2.30 8.72 -13.56
CA ASP A 214 1.63 9.84 -12.93
C ASP A 214 0.10 9.60 -12.97
N PRO A 215 -0.58 9.54 -11.82
CA PRO A 215 -2.04 9.34 -11.78
C PRO A 215 -2.83 10.37 -12.61
N SER A 216 -2.34 11.60 -12.73
CA SER A 216 -3.00 12.66 -13.51
C SER A 216 -2.95 12.44 -15.02
N ALA A 217 -2.08 11.55 -15.51
CA ALA A 217 -1.90 11.30 -16.95
C ALA A 217 -2.94 10.35 -17.56
N ALA A 218 -3.90 9.83 -16.79
CA ALA A 218 -4.85 8.81 -17.25
C ALA A 218 -5.57 9.20 -18.56
N ALA A 219 -6.16 10.39 -18.59
CA ALA A 219 -6.85 10.90 -19.77
C ALA A 219 -5.91 11.04 -20.99
N ALA A 220 -4.68 11.51 -20.79
CA ALA A 220 -3.68 11.69 -21.85
C ALA A 220 -3.17 10.35 -22.41
N LEU A 221 -3.28 9.27 -21.65
CA LEU A 221 -2.95 7.92 -22.06
C LEU A 221 -4.16 7.14 -22.61
N GLY A 222 -5.37 7.67 -22.50
CA GLY A 222 -6.60 7.02 -22.93
C GLY A 222 -7.03 5.85 -22.03
N VAL A 223 -6.57 5.82 -20.79
CA VAL A 223 -6.94 4.82 -19.78
C VAL A 223 -7.88 5.43 -18.74
N ASP A 224 -8.64 4.58 -18.05
CA ASP A 224 -9.67 5.07 -17.11
C ASP A 224 -9.08 5.39 -15.74
N LYS A 225 -8.01 4.69 -15.32
CA LYS A 225 -7.34 4.93 -14.04
C LYS A 225 -5.87 4.55 -14.08
N ILE A 226 -5.08 5.32 -13.35
CA ILE A 226 -3.69 5.02 -13.06
C ILE A 226 -3.51 4.86 -11.55
N PHE A 227 -2.85 3.77 -11.17
CA PHE A 227 -2.43 3.53 -9.80
C PHE A 227 -0.91 3.64 -9.66
N GLY A 228 -0.46 4.45 -8.71
CA GLY A 228 0.94 4.68 -8.42
C GLY A 228 1.53 3.69 -7.42
N LYS A 229 2.74 4.02 -6.95
CA LYS A 229 3.42 3.27 -5.90
C LYS A 229 2.63 3.31 -4.59
N GLY A 230 2.51 2.16 -3.92
CA GLY A 230 1.86 2.05 -2.61
C GLY A 230 0.35 1.77 -2.67
N THR A 231 -0.22 1.63 -3.86
CA THR A 231 -1.62 1.21 -4.02
C THR A 231 -1.84 -0.19 -3.47
N SER A 232 -2.89 -0.34 -2.69
CA SER A 232 -3.27 -1.62 -2.11
C SER A 232 -4.29 -2.39 -2.98
N PRO A 233 -4.37 -3.74 -2.85
CA PRO A 233 -5.39 -4.52 -3.54
C PRO A 233 -6.82 -4.09 -3.20
N GLY A 234 -7.08 -3.71 -1.93
CA GLY A 234 -8.37 -3.22 -1.48
C GLY A 234 -8.78 -1.91 -2.14
N GLU A 235 -7.80 -1.03 -2.41
CA GLU A 235 -8.02 0.21 -3.14
C GLU A 235 -8.43 -0.06 -4.60
N VAL A 236 -7.73 -0.96 -5.27
CA VAL A 236 -8.08 -1.38 -6.64
C VAL A 236 -9.47 -2.01 -6.68
N ALA A 237 -9.78 -2.92 -5.75
CA ALA A 237 -11.09 -3.56 -5.65
C ALA A 237 -12.21 -2.55 -5.43
N SER A 238 -12.00 -1.56 -4.55
CA SER A 238 -12.95 -0.48 -4.27
C SER A 238 -13.21 0.38 -5.50
N TYR A 239 -12.14 0.73 -6.24
CA TYR A 239 -12.25 1.48 -7.48
C TYR A 239 -13.06 0.71 -8.55
N LEU A 240 -12.73 -0.56 -8.78
CA LEU A 240 -13.45 -1.39 -9.76
C LEU A 240 -14.95 -1.45 -9.46
N VAL A 241 -15.32 -1.61 -8.20
CA VAL A 241 -16.73 -1.63 -7.78
C VAL A 241 -17.38 -0.25 -7.94
N HIS A 242 -16.66 0.82 -7.59
CA HIS A 242 -17.16 2.19 -7.78
C HIS A 242 -17.47 2.49 -9.25
N ALA A 243 -16.59 2.07 -10.16
CA ALA A 243 -16.72 2.33 -11.59
C ALA A 243 -17.74 1.42 -12.29
N LEU A 244 -17.81 0.14 -11.91
CA LEU A 244 -18.57 -0.89 -12.65
C LEU A 244 -19.85 -1.35 -11.94
N ALA A 245 -19.95 -1.13 -10.64
CA ALA A 245 -21.10 -1.52 -9.82
C ALA A 245 -21.50 -0.37 -8.88
N PRO A 246 -21.85 0.83 -9.42
CA PRO A 246 -22.25 1.96 -8.60
C PRO A 246 -23.52 1.62 -7.82
N GLU A 247 -23.70 2.24 -6.66
CA GLU A 247 -24.96 2.13 -5.93
C GLU A 247 -26.10 2.64 -6.80
N ARG A 248 -27.07 1.80 -7.08
CA ARG A 248 -28.35 2.28 -7.60
C ARG A 248 -28.99 3.08 -6.50
N GLY A 249 -29.16 4.40 -6.70
CA GLY A 249 -29.65 5.36 -5.72
C GLY A 249 -30.84 4.80 -4.94
N GLY A 250 -30.57 4.40 -3.72
CA GLY A 250 -31.53 3.89 -2.75
C GLY A 250 -30.93 4.12 -1.36
N SER A 251 -31.63 4.94 -0.59
CA SER A 251 -31.50 5.20 0.85
C SER A 251 -30.34 4.53 1.58
N ALA A 252 -29.47 5.36 2.14
CA ALA A 252 -28.42 4.93 3.07
C ALA A 252 -29.03 4.04 4.17
N ALA A 253 -28.85 2.74 4.06
CA ALA A 253 -29.03 1.84 5.18
C ALA A 253 -27.91 2.14 6.18
N ALA A 254 -28.27 2.43 7.42
CA ALA A 254 -27.33 2.65 8.51
C ALA A 254 -26.36 1.47 8.61
N PRO A 255 -25.08 1.73 8.97
CA PRO A 255 -24.13 0.65 9.17
C PRO A 255 -24.61 -0.25 10.31
N ASP A 256 -24.67 -1.55 10.04
CA ASP A 256 -24.87 -2.56 11.07
C ASP A 256 -23.80 -2.39 12.15
N PRO A 257 -24.15 -2.49 13.45
CA PRO A 257 -23.18 -2.38 14.51
C PRO A 257 -22.14 -3.51 14.35
N VAL A 258 -20.89 -3.10 14.22
CA VAL A 258 -19.73 -4.00 14.21
C VAL A 258 -19.77 -4.82 15.50
N SER A 259 -20.05 -6.11 15.42
CA SER A 259 -19.85 -7.02 16.53
C SER A 259 -18.35 -7.05 16.86
N ALA A 260 -18.03 -6.47 18.02
CA ALA A 260 -16.70 -6.54 18.62
C ALA A 260 -16.47 -7.98 19.10
N ASP A 261 -15.82 -8.77 18.29
CA ASP A 261 -15.20 -10.03 18.71
C ASP A 261 -13.88 -10.21 17.93
N VAL A 262 -12.88 -9.43 18.36
CA VAL A 262 -11.48 -9.70 18.07
C VAL A 262 -10.85 -10.16 19.38
N PRO A 263 -10.49 -11.43 19.53
CA PRO A 263 -9.74 -11.88 20.70
C PRO A 263 -8.36 -11.25 20.71
N ASP A 264 -8.04 -10.62 21.82
CA ASP A 264 -6.76 -9.98 22.14
C ASP A 264 -5.62 -11.03 22.13
N PRO A 265 -4.57 -10.92 21.28
CA PRO A 265 -3.52 -11.93 21.18
C PRO A 265 -2.47 -11.87 22.30
N VAL A 266 -2.65 -11.06 23.35
CA VAL A 266 -1.62 -10.83 24.37
C VAL A 266 -1.84 -11.62 25.66
N SER A 267 -2.92 -12.39 25.83
CA SER A 267 -3.22 -13.12 27.10
C SER A 267 -2.69 -14.56 27.21
N ALA A 268 -1.91 -15.07 26.25
CA ALA A 268 -1.47 -16.49 26.26
C ALA A 268 -0.01 -16.74 26.68
N ALA A 269 0.72 -15.75 27.19
CA ALA A 269 2.15 -15.91 27.53
C ALA A 269 2.51 -15.75 29.04
N ALA A 270 1.55 -15.73 29.95
CA ALA A 270 1.82 -15.51 31.37
C ALA A 270 1.31 -16.64 32.28
N HIS A 271 1.57 -17.91 31.95
CA HIS A 271 1.48 -19.01 32.95
C HIS A 271 2.26 -20.22 32.47
N ARG A 272 3.56 -20.26 32.76
CA ARG A 272 4.35 -21.49 33.06
C ARG A 272 5.78 -21.17 33.43
N VAL A 273 5.99 -20.63 34.61
CA VAL A 273 7.25 -20.88 35.37
C VAL A 273 6.88 -20.85 36.86
N THR A 274 6.53 -21.99 37.40
CA THR A 274 6.80 -22.33 38.80
C THR A 274 6.65 -23.83 38.97
N ALA A 275 7.61 -24.40 39.66
CA ALA A 275 7.65 -25.72 40.30
C ALA A 275 8.43 -26.80 39.57
N GLY A 276 9.57 -27.04 40.05
CA GLY A 276 10.45 -28.17 39.78
C GLY A 276 11.74 -28.05 40.58
N GLY A 277 11.63 -27.98 41.92
CA GLY A 277 12.75 -28.13 42.80
C GLY A 277 12.83 -29.56 43.33
N THR A 278 14.04 -29.94 43.66
CA THR A 278 14.49 -31.06 44.53
C THR A 278 14.37 -32.49 44.00
N ALA A 279 15.48 -33.06 43.58
CA ALA A 279 16.25 -34.14 44.23
C ALA A 279 17.56 -34.30 43.49
#